data_31c41bcccee62a7636604a251889dcfd
#
_entry.id   31c41bcccee62a7636604a251889dcfd
#
_cell.length_a   1.000
_cell.length_b   1.000
_cell.length_c   1.000
_cell.angle_alpha   90.00
_cell.angle_beta   90.00
_cell.angle_gamma   90.00
#
_symmetry.space_group_name_H-M   'P 1'
#
loop_
_entity.id
_entity.type
_entity.pdbx_description
1 polymer ?
#
loop_
_entity_poly.entity_id
_entity_poly.type
_entity_poly.pdbx_seq_one_letter_code
_entity_poly.pdbx_strand_id
1 'polypeptide(L)'
;MTLNRRQLFRLVGAGAALSSLGTTAAVAAQPKFVKPTAEKPMLLCFNENPLGMSEKAKEAVAKAAMYGSRYPFAQVIAFKKDLAKFMNVRPDEVLLTHGSAEAIRATIEAEATKNTVLVQPELTYGDGADVAKRNNIPVKNVKMGPNWSIDLAALRKVATAEAKKHRVQIGRAHV
;
A
#
# COMPACT_ATOMS: atom_id res chain seq x y z
N MET A 1 -21.45 -12.60 9.87
CA MET A 1 -22.20 -11.39 9.46
C MET A 1 -21.20 -10.35 9.01
N THR A 2 -21.05 -10.11 7.73
CA THR A 2 -20.09 -9.12 7.17
C THR A 2 -20.83 -7.79 7.00
N LEU A 3 -20.46 -6.81 7.81
CA LEU A 3 -20.98 -5.45 7.67
C LEU A 3 -20.44 -4.80 6.39
N ASN A 4 -21.34 -4.25 5.57
CA ASN A 4 -20.95 -3.51 4.37
C ASN A 4 -20.57 -2.05 4.73
N ARG A 5 -19.81 -1.36 3.85
CA ARG A 5 -19.34 0.01 4.07
C ARG A 5 -20.44 1.02 4.46
N ARG A 6 -21.65 0.89 3.89
CA ARG A 6 -22.79 1.79 4.22
C ARG A 6 -23.33 1.55 5.63
N GLN A 7 -23.27 0.34 6.13
CA GLN A 7 -23.69 0.00 7.50
C GLN A 7 -22.67 0.51 8.52
N LEU A 8 -21.38 0.50 8.17
CA LEU A 8 -20.32 1.08 9.00
C LEU A 8 -20.50 2.62 9.15
N PHE A 9 -20.82 3.32 8.05
CA PHE A 9 -21.08 4.76 8.09
C PHE A 9 -22.34 5.12 8.89
N ARG A 10 -23.38 4.30 8.88
CA ARG A 10 -24.58 4.50 9.72
C ARG A 10 -24.32 4.28 11.20
N LEU A 11 -23.46 3.34 11.56
CA LEU A 11 -23.03 3.10 12.95
C LEU A 11 -22.17 4.25 13.50
N VAL A 12 -21.28 4.80 12.69
CA VAL A 12 -20.48 5.99 13.06
C VAL A 12 -21.36 7.23 13.18
N GLY A 13 -22.38 7.39 12.33
CA GLY A 13 -23.34 8.50 12.40
C GLY A 13 -24.29 8.43 13.63
N ALA A 14 -24.64 7.22 14.08
CA ALA A 14 -25.50 7.04 15.26
C ALA A 14 -24.74 7.22 16.59
N GLY A 15 -23.42 7.02 16.61
CA GLY A 15 -22.57 7.27 17.78
C GLY A 15 -22.37 8.75 18.10
N ALA A 16 -22.58 9.64 17.15
CA ALA A 16 -22.41 11.08 17.34
C ALA A 16 -23.60 11.76 18.10
N ALA A 17 -24.71 11.05 18.29
CA ALA A 17 -25.90 11.59 18.94
C ALA A 17 -25.96 11.35 20.47
N LEU A 18 -25.02 10.59 21.03
CA LEU A 18 -25.03 10.22 22.46
C LEU A 18 -23.91 10.83 23.31
N SER A 19 -23.13 11.78 22.79
CA SER A 19 -22.06 12.45 23.54
C SER A 19 -22.38 13.90 23.89
N SER A 20 -23.61 14.18 24.40
CA SER A 20 -23.93 15.47 24.98
C SER A 20 -23.56 15.59 26.48
N LEU A 21 -22.58 14.84 26.95
CA LEU A 21 -21.99 14.98 28.27
C LEU A 21 -20.48 15.27 28.14
N GLY A 22 -20.18 16.58 28.05
CA GLY A 22 -19.03 17.21 28.69
C GLY A 22 -17.63 16.69 28.35
N THR A 23 -17.32 16.34 27.09
CA THR A 23 -15.95 16.39 26.61
C THR A 23 -15.90 17.29 25.40
N THR A 24 -15.26 18.45 25.53
CA THR A 24 -14.83 19.26 24.39
C THR A 24 -13.83 18.43 23.58
N ALA A 25 -14.35 17.54 22.72
CA ALA A 25 -13.56 16.99 21.66
C ALA A 25 -13.09 18.22 20.86
N ALA A 26 -11.79 18.52 20.90
CA ALA A 26 -11.20 19.50 20.02
C ALA A 26 -11.54 19.05 18.60
N VAL A 27 -12.55 19.68 18.01
CA VAL A 27 -12.84 19.53 16.57
C VAL A 27 -11.58 20.02 15.90
N ALA A 28 -10.78 19.08 15.39
CA ALA A 28 -9.60 19.42 14.62
C ALA A 28 -10.07 20.38 13.52
N ALA A 29 -9.60 21.63 13.59
CA ALA A 29 -9.98 22.66 12.65
C ALA A 29 -9.74 22.10 11.24
N GLN A 30 -10.78 22.05 10.42
CA GLN A 30 -10.67 21.62 9.03
C GLN A 30 -9.56 22.46 8.39
N PRO A 31 -8.57 21.84 7.76
CA PRO A 31 -7.50 22.59 7.12
C PRO A 31 -8.12 23.57 6.12
N LYS A 32 -7.84 24.87 6.29
CA LYS A 32 -8.33 25.88 5.36
C LYS A 32 -7.74 25.57 3.98
N PHE A 33 -8.61 25.52 2.96
CA PHE A 33 -8.16 25.42 1.58
C PHE A 33 -7.22 26.59 1.27
N VAL A 34 -5.97 26.29 0.95
CA VAL A 34 -4.99 27.27 0.51
C VAL A 34 -4.93 27.20 -1.01
N LYS A 35 -5.26 28.32 -1.68
CA LYS A 35 -5.15 28.39 -3.13
C LYS A 35 -3.71 28.16 -3.56
N PRO A 36 -3.45 27.24 -4.52
CA PRO A 36 -2.09 27.01 -5.02
C PRO A 36 -1.52 28.28 -5.68
N THR A 37 -0.21 28.48 -5.53
CA THR A 37 0.55 29.51 -6.22
C THR A 37 1.68 28.86 -7.01
N ALA A 38 2.39 29.65 -7.84
CA ALA A 38 3.56 29.15 -8.57
C ALA A 38 4.67 28.68 -7.62
N GLU A 39 4.83 29.35 -6.45
CA GLU A 39 5.84 29.00 -5.43
C GLU A 39 5.39 27.85 -4.53
N LYS A 40 4.07 27.63 -4.43
CA LYS A 40 3.45 26.56 -3.65
C LYS A 40 2.38 25.86 -4.50
N PRO A 41 2.77 25.08 -5.50
CA PRO A 41 1.85 24.37 -6.36
C PRO A 41 1.10 23.29 -5.58
N MET A 42 -0.11 22.95 -6.02
CA MET A 42 -0.81 21.76 -5.55
C MET A 42 -0.17 20.55 -6.22
N LEU A 43 0.48 19.70 -5.43
CA LEU A 43 1.10 18.47 -5.92
C LEU A 43 0.04 17.35 -5.93
N LEU A 44 -0.31 16.87 -7.12
CA LEU A 44 -1.25 15.76 -7.32
C LEU A 44 -0.56 14.52 -7.92
N CYS A 45 0.78 14.52 -7.88
CA CYS A 45 1.61 13.43 -8.36
C CYS A 45 2.08 12.53 -7.21
N PHE A 46 2.49 11.30 -7.55
CA PHE A 46 3.12 10.32 -6.65
C PHE A 46 2.26 9.81 -5.49
N ASN A 47 0.97 10.15 -5.41
CA ASN A 47 0.07 9.74 -4.32
C ASN A 47 0.63 10.05 -2.91
N GLU A 48 1.30 11.19 -2.78
CA GLU A 48 1.90 11.63 -1.52
C GLU A 48 0.85 11.99 -0.48
N ASN A 49 1.19 11.82 0.81
CA ASN A 49 0.35 12.28 1.89
C ASN A 49 0.47 13.81 2.06
N PRO A 50 -0.53 14.59 1.67
CA PRO A 50 -0.47 16.06 1.73
C PRO A 50 -0.44 16.59 3.17
N LEU A 51 -0.80 15.78 4.16
CA LEU A 51 -0.76 16.16 5.58
C LEU A 51 0.64 16.00 6.18
N GLY A 52 1.55 15.29 5.49
CA GLY A 52 2.88 15.01 6.00
C GLY A 52 2.89 14.05 7.18
N MET A 53 3.94 14.11 7.98
CA MET A 53 4.12 13.26 9.16
C MET A 53 3.39 13.83 10.37
N SER A 54 2.87 12.94 11.24
CA SER A 54 2.37 13.36 12.55
C SER A 54 3.50 13.94 13.43
N GLU A 55 3.18 14.77 14.40
CA GLU A 55 4.18 15.35 15.31
C GLU A 55 4.97 14.25 16.06
N LYS A 56 4.26 13.21 16.53
CA LYS A 56 4.91 12.05 17.17
C LYS A 56 5.91 11.34 16.24
N ALA A 57 5.58 11.21 14.96
CA ALA A 57 6.48 10.62 13.98
C ALA A 57 7.71 11.49 13.72
N LYS A 58 7.54 12.82 13.62
CA LYS A 58 8.64 13.78 13.49
C LYS A 58 9.60 13.72 14.69
N GLU A 59 9.05 13.69 15.92
CA GLU A 59 9.85 13.54 17.13
C GLU A 59 10.63 12.22 17.16
N ALA A 60 9.98 11.11 16.77
CA ALA A 60 10.63 9.81 16.71
C ALA A 60 11.78 9.78 15.69
N VAL A 61 11.59 10.37 14.51
CA VAL A 61 12.63 10.49 13.48
C VAL A 61 13.80 11.34 13.98
N ALA A 62 13.52 12.49 14.61
CA ALA A 62 14.56 13.35 15.16
C ALA A 62 15.43 12.63 16.21
N LYS A 63 14.78 11.85 17.10
CA LYS A 63 15.49 11.00 18.09
C LYS A 63 16.30 9.90 17.40
N ALA A 64 15.73 9.23 16.41
CA ALA A 64 16.40 8.13 15.70
C ALA A 64 17.61 8.61 14.90
N ALA A 65 17.59 9.82 14.37
CA ALA A 65 18.69 10.41 13.61
C ALA A 65 20.02 10.44 14.38
N MET A 66 19.97 10.56 15.71
CA MET A 66 21.15 10.54 16.58
C MET A 66 21.90 9.20 16.55
N TYR A 67 21.22 8.13 16.14
CA TYR A 67 21.78 6.77 16.05
C TYR A 67 21.95 6.28 14.61
N GLY A 68 21.81 7.19 13.63
CA GLY A 68 21.85 6.84 12.20
C GLY A 68 23.16 6.22 11.72
N SER A 69 24.26 6.35 12.49
CA SER A 69 25.55 5.71 12.22
C SER A 69 25.62 4.24 12.69
N ARG A 70 24.59 3.71 13.34
CA ARG A 70 24.54 2.36 13.89
C ARG A 70 23.57 1.47 13.12
N TYR A 71 23.89 0.20 13.03
CA TYR A 71 22.94 -0.79 12.49
C TYR A 71 21.77 -0.98 13.45
N PRO A 72 20.52 -0.81 13.01
CA PRO A 72 19.34 -0.83 13.89
C PRO A 72 18.77 -2.23 14.10
N PHE A 73 19.58 -3.27 14.28
CA PHE A 73 19.11 -4.65 14.34
C PHE A 73 18.04 -4.89 15.43
N ALA A 74 18.28 -4.41 16.64
CA ALA A 74 17.34 -4.59 17.73
C ALA A 74 16.03 -3.85 17.49
N GLN A 75 16.11 -2.64 16.96
CA GLN A 75 14.95 -1.81 16.63
C GLN A 75 14.12 -2.43 15.50
N VAL A 76 14.77 -2.95 14.45
CA VAL A 76 14.11 -3.64 13.34
C VAL A 76 13.37 -4.88 13.84
N ILE A 77 13.99 -5.69 14.69
CA ILE A 77 13.36 -6.89 15.27
C ILE A 77 12.15 -6.51 16.12
N ALA A 78 12.28 -5.50 16.99
CA ALA A 78 11.18 -5.01 17.83
C ALA A 78 10.02 -4.49 16.98
N PHE A 79 10.32 -3.60 16.03
CA PHE A 79 9.31 -3.03 15.13
C PHE A 79 8.57 -4.10 14.32
N LYS A 80 9.30 -5.09 13.80
CA LYS A 80 8.71 -6.22 13.07
C LYS A 80 7.70 -7.01 13.93
N LYS A 81 8.01 -7.23 15.22
CA LYS A 81 7.11 -7.89 16.17
C LYS A 81 5.86 -7.04 16.43
N ASP A 82 6.04 -5.74 16.65
CA ASP A 82 4.92 -4.82 16.92
C ASP A 82 4.00 -4.69 15.71
N LEU A 83 4.58 -4.58 14.52
CA LEU A 83 3.82 -4.52 13.27
C LEU A 83 3.04 -5.82 13.01
N ALA A 84 3.67 -6.97 13.24
CA ALA A 84 3.03 -8.28 13.11
C ALA A 84 1.83 -8.41 14.07
N LYS A 85 2.00 -7.97 15.32
CA LYS A 85 0.92 -7.92 16.31
C LYS A 85 -0.21 -6.99 15.88
N PHE A 86 0.12 -5.80 15.36
CA PHE A 86 -0.87 -4.84 14.86
C PHE A 86 -1.67 -5.40 13.68
N MET A 87 -1.00 -6.12 12.77
CA MET A 87 -1.62 -6.72 11.60
C MET A 87 -2.26 -8.09 11.86
N ASN A 88 -2.13 -8.61 13.07
CA ASN A 88 -2.61 -9.95 13.47
C ASN A 88 -2.04 -11.07 12.57
N VAL A 89 -0.74 -11.02 12.33
CA VAL A 89 0.04 -12.03 11.61
C VAL A 89 1.26 -12.45 12.41
N ARG A 90 1.98 -13.49 11.97
CA ARG A 90 3.23 -13.89 12.62
C ARG A 90 4.38 -12.95 12.21
N PRO A 91 5.41 -12.76 13.05
CA PRO A 91 6.57 -11.93 12.71
C PRO A 91 7.35 -12.41 11.48
N ASP A 92 7.33 -13.72 11.17
CA ASP A 92 7.96 -14.29 9.98
C ASP A 92 7.18 -14.02 8.68
N GLU A 93 5.91 -13.62 8.79
CA GLU A 93 5.07 -13.18 7.66
C GLU A 93 5.23 -11.70 7.32
N VAL A 94 6.06 -10.96 8.06
CA VAL A 94 6.32 -9.53 7.81
C VAL A 94 7.71 -9.36 7.22
N LEU A 95 7.79 -8.73 6.05
CA LEU A 95 9.02 -8.27 5.42
C LEU A 95 9.07 -6.74 5.48
N LEU A 96 10.14 -6.19 6.04
CA LEU A 96 10.39 -4.75 6.04
C LEU A 96 11.26 -4.39 4.84
N THR A 97 10.87 -3.35 4.12
CA THR A 97 11.56 -2.87 2.92
C THR A 97 11.63 -1.33 2.90
N HIS A 98 12.49 -0.77 2.08
CA HIS A 98 12.57 0.67 1.84
C HIS A 98 11.50 1.09 0.82
N GLY A 99 10.24 1.06 1.26
CA GLY A 99 9.08 1.33 0.43
C GLY A 99 8.56 0.11 -0.35
N SER A 100 7.35 0.25 -0.89
CA SER A 100 6.68 -0.81 -1.64
C SER A 100 7.38 -1.18 -2.96
N ALA A 101 8.11 -0.26 -3.56
CA ALA A 101 8.87 -0.51 -4.79
C ALA A 101 9.93 -1.59 -4.59
N GLU A 102 10.67 -1.57 -3.48
CA GLU A 102 11.62 -2.64 -3.14
C GLU A 102 10.92 -3.97 -2.91
N ALA A 103 9.78 -3.97 -2.20
CA ALA A 103 9.01 -5.19 -1.98
C ALA A 103 8.52 -5.82 -3.29
N ILE A 104 7.98 -5.01 -4.21
CA ILE A 104 7.53 -5.45 -5.53
C ILE A 104 8.71 -6.06 -6.32
N ARG A 105 9.82 -5.35 -6.35
CA ARG A 105 11.03 -5.80 -7.03
C ARG A 105 11.54 -7.12 -6.45
N ALA A 106 11.74 -7.20 -5.14
CA ALA A 106 12.24 -8.38 -4.48
C ALA A 106 11.32 -9.60 -4.70
N THR A 107 10.00 -9.39 -4.67
CA THR A 107 9.01 -10.46 -4.93
C THR A 107 9.12 -10.98 -6.36
N ILE A 108 9.22 -10.09 -7.35
CA ILE A 108 9.31 -10.50 -8.76
C ILE A 108 10.65 -11.19 -9.02
N GLU A 109 11.76 -10.65 -8.50
CA GLU A 109 13.09 -11.24 -8.67
C GLU A 109 13.24 -12.59 -7.98
N ALA A 110 12.64 -12.77 -6.79
CA ALA A 110 12.64 -14.05 -6.09
C ALA A 110 11.90 -15.17 -6.85
N GLU A 111 10.86 -14.81 -7.58
CA GLU A 111 10.05 -15.74 -8.38
C GLU A 111 10.52 -15.83 -9.84
N ALA A 112 11.51 -15.01 -10.24
CA ALA A 112 12.01 -14.96 -11.62
C ALA A 112 12.72 -16.27 -11.99
N THR A 113 12.15 -16.98 -12.96
CA THR A 113 12.74 -18.15 -13.59
C THR A 113 12.57 -18.01 -15.11
N LYS A 114 13.28 -18.84 -15.88
CA LYS A 114 13.14 -18.87 -17.35
C LYS A 114 11.71 -19.15 -17.83
N ASN A 115 10.87 -19.67 -16.95
CA ASN A 115 9.50 -20.08 -17.26
C ASN A 115 8.45 -19.29 -16.47
N THR A 116 8.78 -18.10 -16.00
CA THR A 116 7.84 -17.23 -15.25
C THR A 116 7.13 -16.27 -16.21
N VAL A 117 5.86 -15.97 -15.93
CA VAL A 117 5.07 -14.91 -16.59
C VAL A 117 4.40 -14.05 -15.53
N LEU A 118 4.45 -12.74 -15.69
CA LEU A 118 3.70 -11.79 -14.87
C LEU A 118 2.34 -11.52 -15.49
N VAL A 119 1.26 -11.75 -14.77
CA VAL A 119 -0.11 -11.40 -15.15
C VAL A 119 -0.60 -10.27 -14.28
N GLN A 120 -1.04 -9.17 -14.88
CA GLN A 120 -1.47 -7.98 -14.15
C GLN A 120 -2.64 -7.26 -14.85
N PRO A 121 -3.41 -6.40 -14.15
CA PRO A 121 -4.33 -5.49 -14.81
C PRO A 121 -3.57 -4.53 -15.72
N GLU A 122 -4.17 -4.10 -16.82
CA GLU A 122 -3.52 -3.14 -17.75
C GLU A 122 -3.26 -1.78 -17.10
N LEU A 123 -4.15 -1.36 -16.19
CA LEU A 123 -3.96 -0.16 -15.38
C LEU A 123 -3.54 -0.57 -13.96
N THR A 124 -2.26 -0.52 -13.70
CA THR A 124 -1.65 -0.78 -12.41
C THR A 124 -0.35 0.00 -12.28
N TYR A 125 0.22 0.03 -11.09
CA TYR A 125 1.52 0.64 -10.86
C TYR A 125 2.61 -0.03 -11.71
N GLY A 126 3.41 0.79 -12.41
CA GLY A 126 4.28 0.33 -13.48
C GLY A 126 5.50 -0.48 -13.06
N ASP A 127 5.97 -0.32 -11.82
CA ASP A 127 7.24 -0.92 -11.35
C ASP A 127 7.29 -2.44 -11.55
N GLY A 128 6.15 -3.13 -11.35
CA GLY A 128 6.08 -4.57 -11.55
C GLY A 128 6.42 -4.98 -12.98
N ALA A 129 5.83 -4.31 -13.97
CA ALA A 129 6.11 -4.57 -15.38
C ALA A 129 7.55 -4.22 -15.75
N ASP A 130 8.09 -3.14 -15.19
CA ASP A 130 9.45 -2.70 -15.48
C ASP A 130 10.51 -3.65 -14.89
N VAL A 131 10.28 -4.17 -13.68
CA VAL A 131 11.12 -5.22 -13.10
C VAL A 131 11.03 -6.51 -13.92
N ALA A 132 9.83 -6.93 -14.30
CA ALA A 132 9.61 -8.11 -15.11
C ALA A 132 10.38 -8.01 -16.45
N LYS A 133 10.27 -6.87 -17.14
CA LYS A 133 11.00 -6.61 -18.41
C LYS A 133 12.52 -6.69 -18.24
N ARG A 134 13.07 -6.08 -17.17
CA ARG A 134 14.51 -6.15 -16.88
C ARG A 134 15.01 -7.57 -16.63
N ASN A 135 14.14 -8.42 -16.11
CA ASN A 135 14.43 -9.83 -15.85
C ASN A 135 13.99 -10.77 -17.01
N ASN A 136 13.64 -10.23 -18.18
CA ASN A 136 13.15 -10.98 -19.34
C ASN A 136 11.92 -11.85 -19.05
N ILE A 137 11.08 -11.42 -18.10
CA ILE A 137 9.81 -12.06 -17.76
C ILE A 137 8.71 -11.48 -18.64
N PRO A 138 7.99 -12.29 -19.43
CA PRO A 138 6.84 -11.82 -20.20
C PRO A 138 5.75 -11.23 -19.29
N VAL A 139 5.12 -10.14 -19.73
CA VAL A 139 4.02 -9.49 -19.03
C VAL A 139 2.72 -9.65 -19.82
N LYS A 140 1.68 -10.15 -19.18
CA LYS A 140 0.32 -10.27 -19.71
C LYS A 140 -0.58 -9.26 -19.02
N ASN A 141 -0.97 -8.23 -19.76
CA ASN A 141 -1.92 -7.24 -19.26
C ASN A 141 -3.35 -7.71 -19.53
N VAL A 142 -4.20 -7.65 -18.51
CA VAL A 142 -5.62 -7.98 -18.58
C VAL A 142 -6.43 -6.69 -18.54
N LYS A 143 -7.36 -6.54 -19.49
CA LYS A 143 -8.20 -5.34 -19.60
C LYS A 143 -8.99 -5.10 -18.33
N MET A 144 -9.23 -3.81 -18.05
CA MET A 144 -10.09 -3.41 -16.96
C MET A 144 -11.55 -3.77 -17.25
N GLY A 145 -12.29 -4.04 -16.20
CA GLY A 145 -13.75 -4.21 -16.28
C GLY A 145 -14.48 -2.86 -16.36
N PRO A 146 -15.83 -2.90 -16.32
CA PRO A 146 -16.64 -1.68 -16.29
C PRO A 146 -16.23 -0.75 -15.14
N ASN A 147 -16.32 0.56 -15.37
CA ASN A 147 -15.95 1.59 -14.39
C ASN A 147 -14.50 1.49 -13.87
N TRP A 148 -13.59 1.08 -14.72
CA TRP A 148 -12.16 0.93 -14.39
C TRP A 148 -11.90 -0.02 -13.22
N SER A 149 -12.82 -0.94 -12.94
CA SER A 149 -12.63 -1.98 -11.92
C SER A 149 -11.66 -3.06 -12.40
N ILE A 150 -10.94 -3.69 -11.48
CA ILE A 150 -10.14 -4.88 -11.80
C ILE A 150 -11.09 -6.04 -12.07
N ASP A 151 -11.05 -6.59 -13.27
CA ASP A 151 -11.80 -7.81 -13.62
C ASP A 151 -11.06 -9.05 -13.09
N LEU A 152 -11.42 -9.46 -11.88
CA LEU A 152 -10.82 -10.62 -11.22
C LEU A 152 -11.11 -11.93 -11.96
N ALA A 153 -12.26 -12.05 -12.64
CA ALA A 153 -12.62 -13.24 -13.39
C ALA A 153 -11.75 -13.38 -14.64
N ALA A 154 -11.58 -12.29 -15.40
CA ALA A 154 -10.69 -12.26 -16.55
C ALA A 154 -9.24 -12.50 -16.13
N LEU A 155 -8.78 -11.90 -15.04
CA LEU A 155 -7.44 -12.06 -14.51
C LEU A 155 -7.15 -13.51 -14.11
N ARG A 156 -8.10 -14.14 -13.41
CA ARG A 156 -8.04 -15.57 -13.05
C ARG A 156 -8.01 -16.46 -14.28
N LYS A 157 -8.85 -16.17 -15.29
CA LYS A 157 -8.88 -16.93 -16.55
C LYS A 157 -7.55 -16.91 -17.27
N VAL A 158 -6.93 -15.72 -17.42
CA VAL A 158 -5.62 -15.57 -18.04
C VAL A 158 -4.55 -16.28 -17.23
N ALA A 159 -4.51 -16.06 -15.90
CA ALA A 159 -3.54 -16.70 -15.02
C ALA A 159 -3.62 -18.23 -15.08
N THR A 160 -4.83 -18.81 -15.07
CA THR A 160 -5.04 -20.26 -15.19
C THR A 160 -4.60 -20.80 -16.55
N ALA A 161 -4.83 -20.06 -17.61
CA ALA A 161 -4.39 -20.46 -18.97
C ALA A 161 -2.86 -20.45 -19.08
N GLU A 162 -2.20 -19.43 -18.56
CA GLU A 162 -0.75 -19.31 -18.55
C GLU A 162 -0.10 -20.34 -17.59
N ALA A 163 -0.73 -20.67 -16.46
CA ALA A 163 -0.22 -21.64 -15.49
C ALA A 163 -0.04 -23.06 -16.04
N LYS A 164 -0.68 -23.39 -17.16
CA LYS A 164 -0.45 -24.64 -17.89
C LYS A 164 0.90 -24.70 -18.61
N LYS A 165 1.53 -23.56 -18.84
CA LYS A 165 2.75 -23.42 -19.64
C LYS A 165 3.88 -22.77 -18.85
N HIS A 166 3.57 -21.95 -17.87
CA HIS A 166 4.49 -21.08 -17.15
C HIS A 166 4.22 -21.11 -15.65
N ARG A 167 5.23 -20.75 -14.87
CA ARG A 167 5.03 -20.34 -13.48
C ARG A 167 4.41 -18.94 -13.49
N VAL A 168 3.19 -18.80 -12.98
CA VAL A 168 2.44 -17.53 -13.02
C VAL A 168 2.64 -16.76 -11.74
N GLN A 169 3.04 -15.49 -11.88
CA GLN A 169 3.01 -14.50 -10.82
C GLN A 169 1.91 -13.48 -11.11
N ILE A 170 1.01 -13.26 -10.16
CA ILE A 170 -0.08 -12.30 -10.29
C ILE A 170 0.33 -11.01 -9.57
N GLY A 171 0.53 -9.95 -10.34
CA GLY A 171 0.81 -8.62 -9.84
C GLY A 171 -0.48 -7.84 -9.59
N ARG A 172 -0.66 -7.34 -8.38
CA ARG A 172 -1.68 -6.37 -8.02
C ARG A 172 -1.05 -5.33 -7.11
N ALA A 173 -0.90 -4.11 -7.60
CA ALA A 173 -0.58 -2.97 -6.74
C ALA A 173 -1.89 -2.29 -6.33
N HIS A 174 -2.05 -2.04 -5.04
CA HIS A 174 -3.06 -1.12 -4.55
C HIS A 174 -2.43 0.27 -4.51
N VAL A 175 -3.05 1.18 -5.21
CA VAL A 175 -2.77 2.61 -5.11
C VAL A 175 -3.74 3.21 -4.12
#